data_19ffa73c61071c28becc419f7f1c17fe
#
_entry.id   19ffa73c61071c28becc419f7f1c17fe
#
_cell.length_a   1.000
_cell.length_b   1.000
_cell.length_c   1.000
_cell.angle_alpha   90.00
_cell.angle_beta   90.00
_cell.angle_gamma   90.00
#
_symmetry.space_group_name_H-M   'P 1'
#
loop_
_entity.id
_entity.type
_entity.pdbx_description
1 polymer ?
#
loop_
_entity_poly.entity_id
_entity_poly.type
_entity_poly.pdbx_seq_one_letter_code
_entity_poly.pdbx_strand_id
1 'polypeptide(L)' 'MAKIWHKRILAGTQFFDDCPLKYKADVKAMFIDDVENGIITAEQYEEIIGEPYPYESEV' A
#
# COMPACT_ATOMS: atom_id res chain seq x y z
N MET A 1 -12.17 3.82 7.55
CA MET A 1 -11.10 3.12 8.32
C MET A 1 -9.87 2.81 7.52
N ALA A 2 -10.01 2.56 6.24
CA ALA A 2 -8.84 2.28 5.40
C ALA A 2 -7.84 3.45 5.40
N LYS A 3 -8.33 4.68 5.43
CA LYS A 3 -7.45 5.84 5.46
C LYS A 3 -6.56 5.89 6.70
N ILE A 4 -7.09 5.45 7.83
CA ILE A 4 -6.32 5.44 9.07
C ILE A 4 -5.22 4.39 8.96
N TRP A 5 -5.54 3.22 8.44
CA TRP A 5 -4.54 2.18 8.24
C TRP A 5 -3.46 2.61 7.26
N HIS A 6 -3.87 3.22 6.16
CA HIS A 6 -2.92 3.72 5.16
C HIS A 6 -1.96 4.72 5.80
N LYS A 7 -2.48 5.66 6.57
CA LYS A 7 -1.65 6.67 7.21
C LYS A 7 -0.68 6.05 8.21
N ARG A 8 -1.17 5.10 9.02
CA ARG A 8 -0.33 4.46 10.04
C ARG A 8 0.77 3.62 9.43
N ILE A 9 0.45 2.89 8.37
CA ILE A 9 1.45 2.07 7.70
C ILE A 9 2.50 2.96 7.06
N LEU A 10 2.06 4.04 6.43
CA LEU A 10 2.97 4.99 5.79
C LEU A 10 3.90 5.64 6.82
N ALA A 11 3.39 5.90 8.01
CA ALA A 11 4.18 6.48 9.09
C ALA A 11 5.10 5.48 9.76
N GLY A 12 4.93 4.18 9.48
CA GLY A 12 5.77 3.14 10.05
C GLY A 12 5.34 2.66 11.42
N THR A 13 4.13 3.03 11.86
CA THR A 13 3.64 2.64 13.19
C THR A 13 2.84 1.35 13.15
N GLN A 14 2.43 0.89 11.97
CA GLN A 14 1.69 -0.34 11.80
C GLN A 14 2.19 -1.05 10.55
N PHE A 15 1.94 -2.35 10.49
CA PHE A 15 2.32 -3.15 9.33
C PHE A 15 1.07 -3.52 8.53
N PHE A 16 1.25 -3.68 7.22
CA PHE A 16 0.15 -4.05 6.35
C PHE A 16 -0.48 -5.39 6.79
N ASP A 17 0.34 -6.31 7.29
CA ASP A 17 -0.15 -7.61 7.73
C ASP A 17 -1.10 -7.50 8.92
N ASP A 18 -1.01 -6.42 9.69
CA ASP A 18 -1.89 -6.19 10.82
C ASP A 18 -3.25 -5.68 10.39
N CYS A 19 -3.37 -5.24 9.15
CA CYS A 19 -4.61 -4.67 8.65
C CYS A 19 -5.67 -5.76 8.50
N PRO A 20 -6.92 -5.50 8.96
CA PRO A 20 -7.99 -6.46 8.74
C PRO A 20 -8.19 -6.77 7.27
N LEU A 21 -8.54 -8.02 6.99
CA LEU A 21 -8.66 -8.47 5.60
C LEU A 21 -9.63 -7.60 4.81
N LYS A 22 -10.71 -7.15 5.43
CA LYS A 22 -11.70 -6.35 4.72
C LYS A 22 -11.18 -4.99 4.30
N TYR A 23 -10.10 -4.51 4.92
CA TYR A 23 -9.50 -3.24 4.57
C TYR A 23 -8.26 -3.39 3.71
N LYS A 24 -7.70 -4.59 3.64
CA LYS A 24 -6.44 -4.80 2.92
C LYS A 24 -6.52 -4.39 1.46
N ALA A 25 -7.61 -4.74 0.79
CA ALA A 25 -7.79 -4.41 -0.62
C ALA A 25 -7.82 -2.90 -0.82
N ASP A 26 -8.53 -2.19 0.05
CA ASP A 26 -8.64 -0.74 -0.05
C ASP A 26 -7.29 -0.07 0.23
N VAL A 27 -6.60 -0.53 1.26
CA VAL A 27 -5.29 0.02 1.62
C VAL A 27 -4.28 -0.25 0.52
N LYS A 28 -4.31 -1.45 -0.03
CA LYS A 28 -3.43 -1.81 -1.14
C LYS A 28 -3.65 -0.88 -2.34
N ALA A 29 -4.92 -0.61 -2.66
CA ALA A 29 -5.23 0.30 -3.75
C ALA A 29 -4.71 1.70 -3.48
N MET A 30 -4.77 2.14 -2.23
CA MET A 30 -4.24 3.45 -1.86
C MET A 30 -2.73 3.52 -2.07
N PHE A 31 -2.01 2.45 -1.74
CA PHE A 31 -0.57 2.43 -1.93
C PHE A 31 -0.19 2.37 -3.42
N ILE A 32 -0.98 1.67 -4.22
CA ILE A 32 -0.77 1.69 -5.67
C ILE A 32 -0.91 3.11 -6.20
N ASP A 33 -1.94 3.81 -5.74
CA ASP A 33 -2.16 5.19 -6.11
C ASP A 33 -0.99 6.07 -5.68
N ASP A 34 -0.44 5.82 -4.49
CA ASP A 34 0.71 6.57 -3.99
C ASP A 34 1.92 6.40 -4.90
N VAL A 35 2.14 5.19 -5.40
CA VAL A 35 3.25 4.95 -6.32
C VAL A 35 3.04 5.75 -7.61
N GLU A 36 1.83 5.76 -8.12
CA GLU A 36 1.51 6.47 -9.34
C GLU A 36 1.66 7.98 -9.17
N ASN A 37 1.38 8.46 -7.97
CA ASN A 37 1.50 9.90 -7.68
C ASN A 37 2.90 10.31 -7.23
N GLY A 38 3.82 9.35 -7.11
CA GLY A 38 5.18 9.65 -6.71
C GLY A 38 5.38 9.86 -5.22
N ILE A 39 4.40 9.47 -4.42
CA ILE A 39 4.49 9.61 -2.96
C ILE A 39 5.43 8.56 -2.40
N ILE A 40 5.36 7.35 -2.93
CA ILE A 40 6.30 6.28 -2.59
C ILE A 40 6.79 5.65 -3.89
N THR A 41 7.86 4.85 -3.79
CA THR A 41 8.36 4.13 -4.96
C THR A 41 7.73 2.74 -5.03
N ALA A 42 7.84 2.11 -6.21
CA ALA A 42 7.38 0.74 -6.37
C ALA A 42 8.13 -0.20 -5.42
N GLU A 43 9.40 0.10 -5.18
CA GLU A 43 10.21 -0.69 -4.26
C GLU A 43 9.66 -0.59 -2.84
N GLN A 44 9.28 0.62 -2.44
CA GLN A 44 8.69 0.83 -1.13
C GLN A 44 7.35 0.12 -1.01
N TYR A 45 6.57 0.13 -2.09
CA TYR A 45 5.31 -0.60 -2.13
C TYR A 45 5.54 -2.08 -1.85
N GLU A 46 6.54 -2.66 -2.52
CA GLU A 46 6.83 -4.07 -2.35
C GLU A 46 7.24 -4.41 -0.92
N GLU A 47 8.01 -3.52 -0.29
CA GLU A 47 8.40 -3.72 1.09
C GLU A 47 7.23 -3.63 2.05
N ILE A 48 6.35 -2.68 1.82
CA ILE A 48 5.21 -2.45 2.70
C ILE A 48 4.16 -3.55 2.55
N ILE A 49 3.81 -3.84 1.31
CA ILE A 49 2.72 -4.77 1.01
C ILE A 49 3.20 -6.22 1.04
N GLY A 50 4.46 -6.45 0.68
CA GLY A 50 5.00 -7.81 0.61
C GLY A 50 4.66 -8.51 -0.69
N GLU A 51 4.18 -7.78 -1.68
CA GLU A 51 3.84 -8.30 -2.99
C GLU A 51 4.43 -7.39 -4.06
N PRO A 52 4.76 -7.94 -5.23
CA PRO A 52 5.33 -7.11 -6.30
C PRO A 52 4.31 -6.09 -6.80
N TYR A 53 4.82 -4.91 -7.15
CA TYR A 53 3.98 -3.88 -7.71
C TYR A 53 3.47 -4.33 -9.08
N PRO A 54 2.19 -4.09 -9.40
CA PRO A 54 1.61 -4.56 -10.67
C PRO A 54 2.01 -3.72 -11.87
N TYR A 55 3.27 -3.85 -12.29
CA TYR A 55 3.77 -3.07 -13.43
C TYR A 55 3.02 -3.37 -14.71
N GLU A 56 2.66 -4.61 -14.88
CA GLU A 56 2.05 -5.05 -16.13
C GLU A 56 0.63 -4.52 -16.29
N SER A 57 0.09 -3.91 -15.26
CA SER A 57 -1.27 -3.42 -15.33
C SER A 57 -1.44 -2.31 -16.38
N GLU A 58 -0.36 -1.72 -16.80
CA GLU A 58 -0.42 -0.63 -17.75
C GLU A 58 -0.29 -1.06 -19.19
N VAL A 59 -0.07 -2.32 -19.41
CA VAL A 59 0.13 -2.84 -20.76
C VAL A 59 -1.16 -2.97 -21.54
#